data_0ce06ab9038091576076532b237adbdd
#
_entry.id   0ce06ab9038091576076532b237adbdd
#
_cell.length_a   1.000
_cell.length_b   1.000
_cell.length_c   1.000
_cell.angle_alpha   90.00
_cell.angle_beta   90.00
_cell.angle_gamma   90.00
#
_symmetry.space_group_name_H-M   'P 1'
#
loop_
_entity.id
_entity.type
_entity.pdbx_description
1 polymer ?
#
loop_
_entity_poly.entity_id
_entity_poly.type
_entity_poly.pdbx_seq_one_letter_code
_entity_poly.pdbx_strand_id
1 'polypeptide(L)'
;MEKKILATIEEAVHNGDTAGANVLVIKDGKESAYCGYGMRDIENRLPIERDTIFRLYSQTKPITAAAAVSLMEKGKLDAGAWLSDYLPEYAVSYVRRNGERVPAQKHITVGDLLNMTSGIPYPCEDSERGKHSGAVFWEI
;
A
#
# COMPACT_ATOMS: atom_id res chain seq x y z
N MET A 1 -12.34 28.33 0.64
CA MET A 1 -11.61 27.08 0.85
C MET A 1 -10.75 26.75 -0.36
N GLU A 2 -11.31 26.57 -1.53
CA GLU A 2 -10.59 26.26 -2.78
C GLU A 2 -9.40 27.17 -3.07
N LYS A 3 -9.56 28.49 -3.01
CA LYS A 3 -8.48 29.46 -3.24
C LYS A 3 -7.25 29.23 -2.34
N LYS A 4 -7.47 28.82 -1.07
CA LYS A 4 -6.36 28.54 -0.15
C LYS A 4 -5.65 27.21 -0.51
N ILE A 5 -6.44 26.18 -0.83
CA ILE A 5 -5.90 24.88 -1.25
C ILE A 5 -5.08 25.05 -2.55
N LEU A 6 -5.65 25.73 -3.54
CA LEU A 6 -4.98 25.98 -4.80
C LEU A 6 -3.67 26.75 -4.62
N ALA A 7 -3.68 27.83 -3.83
CA ALA A 7 -2.47 28.62 -3.56
C ALA A 7 -1.37 27.78 -2.89
N THR A 8 -1.74 26.87 -1.97
CA THR A 8 -0.76 25.96 -1.34
C THR A 8 -0.15 24.99 -2.36
N ILE A 9 -0.96 24.44 -3.27
CA ILE A 9 -0.46 23.56 -4.33
C ILE A 9 0.45 24.33 -5.30
N GLU A 10 0.04 25.52 -5.71
CA GLU A 10 0.82 26.40 -6.59
C GLU A 10 2.18 26.73 -5.98
N GLU A 11 2.21 27.09 -4.70
CA GLU A 11 3.44 27.35 -3.96
C GLU A 11 4.37 26.14 -3.94
N ALA A 12 3.87 24.95 -3.60
CA ALA A 12 4.65 23.73 -3.57
C ALA A 12 5.22 23.35 -4.96
N VAL A 13 4.45 23.56 -6.02
CA VAL A 13 4.92 23.33 -7.40
C VAL A 13 5.99 24.34 -7.81
N HIS A 14 5.80 25.63 -7.50
CA HIS A 14 6.78 26.67 -7.80
C HIS A 14 8.11 26.48 -7.04
N ASN A 15 8.03 25.97 -5.81
CA ASN A 15 9.21 25.66 -5.00
C ASN A 15 9.92 24.38 -5.45
N GLY A 16 9.31 23.58 -6.32
CA GLY A 16 9.86 22.29 -6.77
C GLY A 16 9.64 21.14 -5.79
N ASP A 17 8.79 21.32 -4.77
CA ASP A 17 8.49 20.29 -3.77
C ASP A 17 7.69 19.13 -4.37
N THR A 18 6.88 19.42 -5.41
CA THR A 18 6.10 18.42 -6.17
C THR A 18 5.92 18.86 -7.61
N ALA A 19 5.74 17.89 -8.51
CA ALA A 19 5.40 18.16 -9.91
C ALA A 19 3.97 18.70 -10.07
N GLY A 20 3.08 18.30 -9.17
CA GLY A 20 1.69 18.71 -9.15
C GLY A 20 0.88 17.90 -8.15
N ALA A 21 -0.32 18.36 -7.87
CA ALA A 21 -1.27 17.70 -6.97
C ALA A 21 -2.71 18.00 -7.36
N ASN A 22 -3.63 17.13 -6.94
CA ASN A 22 -5.04 17.46 -6.89
C ASN A 22 -5.62 17.16 -5.50
N VAL A 23 -6.68 17.86 -5.15
CA VAL A 23 -7.41 17.72 -3.90
C VAL A 23 -8.90 17.69 -4.18
N LEU A 24 -9.57 16.69 -3.67
CA LEU A 24 -11.02 16.58 -3.65
C LEU A 24 -11.49 16.65 -2.19
N VAL A 25 -12.41 17.55 -1.90
CA VAL A 25 -13.06 17.66 -0.58
C VAL A 25 -14.50 17.20 -0.70
N ILE A 26 -14.84 16.19 0.08
CA ILE A 26 -16.21 15.67 0.21
C ILE A 26 -16.73 16.07 1.59
N LYS A 27 -17.90 16.70 1.64
CA LYS A 27 -18.62 17.05 2.86
C LYS A 27 -20.07 16.58 2.76
N ASP A 28 -20.55 15.89 3.78
CA ASP A 28 -21.93 15.36 3.84
C ASP A 28 -22.29 14.53 2.58
N GLY A 29 -21.33 13.71 2.11
CA GLY A 29 -21.48 12.85 0.93
C GLY A 29 -21.49 13.59 -0.42
N LYS A 30 -21.21 14.90 -0.44
CA LYS A 30 -21.19 15.73 -1.65
C LYS A 30 -19.82 16.35 -1.85
N GLU A 31 -19.45 16.50 -3.12
CA GLU A 31 -18.26 17.28 -3.48
C GLU A 31 -18.44 18.73 -3.03
N SER A 32 -17.52 19.23 -2.25
CA SER A 32 -17.49 20.59 -1.73
C SER A 32 -16.41 21.45 -2.40
N ALA A 33 -15.33 20.85 -2.86
CA ALA A 33 -14.25 21.51 -3.58
C ALA A 33 -13.44 20.50 -4.38
N TYR A 34 -12.91 20.91 -5.51
CA TYR A 34 -11.88 20.24 -6.28
C TYR A 34 -10.87 21.26 -6.77
N CYS A 35 -9.58 20.98 -6.55
CA CYS A 35 -8.46 21.77 -7.05
C CYS A 35 -7.42 20.84 -7.65
N GLY A 36 -6.84 21.22 -8.77
CA GLY A 36 -5.70 20.55 -9.38
C GLY A 36 -4.75 21.57 -9.98
N TYR A 37 -3.45 21.37 -9.83
CA TYR A 37 -2.41 22.21 -10.40
C TYR A 37 -1.11 21.43 -10.60
N GLY A 38 -0.33 21.84 -11.61
CA GLY A 38 0.95 21.23 -11.97
C GLY A 38 0.82 20.16 -13.04
N MET A 39 1.85 19.34 -13.18
CA MET A 39 2.01 18.38 -14.27
C MET A 39 1.93 16.93 -13.75
N ARG A 40 1.20 16.07 -14.49
CA ARG A 40 1.27 14.60 -14.32
C ARG A 40 2.43 13.99 -15.10
N ASP A 41 2.94 14.73 -16.09
CA ASP A 41 4.10 14.36 -16.90
C ASP A 41 4.83 15.65 -17.27
N ILE A 42 6.01 15.86 -16.69
CA ILE A 42 6.82 17.08 -16.89
C ILE A 42 7.43 17.10 -18.29
N GLU A 43 7.92 15.96 -18.77
CA GLU A 43 8.63 15.86 -20.04
C GLU A 43 7.71 16.17 -21.21
N ASN A 44 6.49 15.63 -21.19
CA ASN A 44 5.49 15.84 -22.23
C ASN A 44 4.57 17.04 -21.94
N ARG A 45 4.80 17.79 -20.85
CA ARG A 45 4.00 18.95 -20.42
C ARG A 45 2.51 18.66 -20.30
N LEU A 46 2.17 17.48 -19.80
CA LEU A 46 0.78 17.07 -19.59
C LEU A 46 0.31 17.54 -18.21
N PRO A 47 -0.73 18.37 -18.11
CA PRO A 47 -1.21 18.89 -16.83
C PRO A 47 -1.90 17.80 -16.01
N ILE A 48 -2.01 18.04 -14.70
CA ILE A 48 -2.90 17.28 -13.84
C ILE A 48 -4.35 17.62 -14.19
N GLU A 49 -5.13 16.57 -14.40
CA GLU A 49 -6.56 16.62 -14.69
C GLU A 49 -7.34 15.84 -13.64
N ARG A 50 -8.66 15.95 -13.68
CA ARG A 50 -9.53 15.30 -12.68
C ARG A 50 -9.44 13.77 -12.71
N ASP A 51 -9.22 13.21 -13.88
CA ASP A 51 -9.10 11.77 -14.14
C ASP A 51 -7.65 11.28 -14.17
N THR A 52 -6.69 12.11 -13.74
CA THR A 52 -5.30 11.71 -13.64
C THR A 52 -5.14 10.51 -12.70
N ILE A 53 -4.46 9.47 -13.20
CA ILE A 53 -4.18 8.26 -12.44
C ILE A 53 -2.91 8.46 -11.61
N PHE A 54 -3.02 8.24 -10.31
CA PHE A 54 -1.91 8.30 -9.36
C PHE A 54 -1.54 6.92 -8.84
N ARG A 55 -0.25 6.71 -8.56
CA ARG A 55 0.20 5.56 -7.77
C ARG A 55 -0.17 5.79 -6.31
N LEU A 56 -1.06 4.96 -5.77
CA LEU A 56 -1.57 5.13 -4.40
C LEU A 56 -0.63 4.60 -3.33
N TYR A 57 0.38 3.79 -3.70
CA TYR A 57 1.30 3.17 -2.74
C TYR A 57 0.54 2.52 -1.56
N SER A 58 0.86 2.89 -0.32
CA SER A 58 0.22 2.32 0.88
C SER A 58 -1.28 2.59 1.01
N GLN A 59 -1.83 3.58 0.31
CA GLN A 59 -3.28 3.80 0.25
C GLN A 59 -4.02 2.67 -0.49
N THR A 60 -3.30 1.81 -1.20
CA THR A 60 -3.84 0.56 -1.77
C THR A 60 -4.27 -0.42 -0.67
N LYS A 61 -3.64 -0.39 0.53
CA LYS A 61 -3.94 -1.34 1.62
C LYS A 61 -5.40 -1.31 2.09
N PRO A 62 -6.02 -0.15 2.38
CA PRO A 62 -7.44 -0.10 2.72
C PRO A 62 -8.35 -0.67 1.64
N ILE A 63 -8.02 -0.44 0.36
CA ILE A 63 -8.80 -0.95 -0.77
C ILE A 63 -8.70 -2.47 -0.83
N THR A 64 -7.50 -3.03 -0.67
CA THR A 64 -7.27 -4.48 -0.62
C THR A 64 -7.96 -5.09 0.59
N ALA A 65 -7.88 -4.44 1.77
CA ALA A 65 -8.56 -4.89 2.98
C ALA A 65 -10.09 -4.91 2.80
N ALA A 66 -10.68 -3.89 2.17
CA ALA A 66 -12.11 -3.86 1.87
C ALA A 66 -12.52 -5.00 0.95
N ALA A 67 -11.71 -5.33 -0.06
CA ALA A 67 -11.94 -6.49 -0.93
C ALA A 67 -11.88 -7.81 -0.14
N ALA A 68 -10.89 -7.97 0.76
CA ALA A 68 -10.78 -9.14 1.63
C ALA A 68 -12.00 -9.28 2.54
N VAL A 69 -12.45 -8.19 3.19
CA VAL A 69 -13.67 -8.20 4.03
C VAL A 69 -14.89 -8.59 3.21
N SER A 70 -15.05 -8.09 1.98
CA SER A 70 -16.14 -8.50 1.09
C SER A 70 -16.13 -10.01 0.76
N LEU A 71 -14.94 -10.63 0.71
CA LEU A 71 -14.83 -12.09 0.55
C LEU A 71 -15.18 -12.81 1.85
N MET A 72 -14.84 -12.24 3.02
CA MET A 72 -15.21 -12.80 4.33
C MET A 72 -16.72 -12.80 4.54
N GLU A 73 -17.41 -11.71 4.18
CA GLU A 73 -18.86 -11.61 4.23
C GLU A 73 -19.56 -12.67 3.35
N LYS A 74 -18.91 -13.09 2.26
CA LYS A 74 -19.37 -14.14 1.36
C LYS A 74 -18.95 -15.56 1.79
N GLY A 75 -18.28 -15.70 2.94
CA GLY A 75 -17.75 -16.97 3.43
C GLY A 75 -16.65 -17.59 2.55
N LYS A 76 -15.98 -16.78 1.71
CA LYS A 76 -14.92 -17.23 0.80
C LYS A 76 -13.52 -17.03 1.35
N LEU A 77 -13.39 -16.27 2.42
CA LEU A 77 -12.13 -16.00 3.12
C LEU A 77 -12.41 -15.98 4.61
N ASP A 78 -11.49 -16.54 5.40
CA ASP A 78 -11.53 -16.48 6.86
C ASP A 78 -10.26 -15.79 7.38
N ALA A 79 -10.44 -14.77 8.23
CA ALA A 79 -9.33 -14.06 8.83
C ALA A 79 -8.51 -14.96 9.78
N GLY A 80 -9.12 -15.96 10.41
CA GLY A 80 -8.48 -16.92 11.29
C GLY A 80 -7.81 -18.09 10.56
N ALA A 81 -8.09 -18.29 9.27
CA ALA A 81 -7.47 -19.35 8.49
C ALA A 81 -5.97 -19.13 8.32
N TRP A 82 -5.23 -20.21 8.20
CA TRP A 82 -3.81 -20.10 7.91
C TRP A 82 -3.56 -19.63 6.48
N LEU A 83 -2.55 -18.83 6.32
CA LEU A 83 -2.16 -18.35 4.98
C LEU A 83 -1.87 -19.51 4.03
N SER A 84 -1.31 -20.60 4.56
CA SER A 84 -1.02 -21.84 3.81
C SER A 84 -2.26 -22.55 3.25
N ASP A 85 -3.45 -22.26 3.76
CA ASP A 85 -4.70 -22.85 3.23
C ASP A 85 -5.03 -22.26 1.85
N TYR A 86 -4.53 -21.05 1.57
CA TYR A 86 -4.70 -20.34 0.31
C TYR A 86 -3.42 -20.32 -0.53
N LEU A 87 -2.27 -20.26 0.14
CA LEU A 87 -0.94 -20.17 -0.45
C LEU A 87 -0.04 -21.25 0.18
N PRO A 88 -0.02 -22.49 -0.36
CA PRO A 88 0.69 -23.63 0.22
C PRO A 88 2.18 -23.42 0.47
N GLU A 89 2.81 -22.51 -0.27
CA GLU A 89 4.22 -22.13 -0.09
C GLU A 89 4.53 -21.55 1.28
N TYR A 90 3.52 -21.07 2.02
CA TYR A 90 3.64 -20.56 3.38
C TYR A 90 3.40 -21.64 4.46
N ALA A 91 3.29 -22.91 4.11
CA ALA A 91 3.09 -24.01 5.07
C ALA A 91 4.22 -24.09 6.09
N VAL A 92 5.46 -23.79 5.69
CA VAL A 92 6.62 -23.69 6.57
C VAL A 92 7.20 -22.29 6.50
N SER A 93 6.98 -21.52 7.55
CA SER A 93 7.58 -20.20 7.71
C SER A 93 8.82 -20.28 8.61
N TYR A 94 9.77 -19.39 8.39
CA TYR A 94 11.00 -19.33 9.17
C TYR A 94 11.15 -17.96 9.81
N VAL A 95 11.76 -17.95 10.98
CA VAL A 95 12.16 -16.73 11.69
C VAL A 95 13.66 -16.74 11.96
N ARG A 96 14.27 -15.56 12.09
CA ARG A 96 15.65 -15.44 12.51
C ARG A 96 15.69 -15.27 14.03
N ARG A 97 16.37 -16.19 14.74
CA ARG A 97 16.59 -16.15 16.19
C ARG A 97 18.09 -16.28 16.44
N ASN A 98 18.69 -15.27 17.11
CA ASN A 98 20.13 -15.21 17.40
C ASN A 98 21.03 -15.38 16.16
N GLY A 99 20.59 -14.84 15.01
CA GLY A 99 21.33 -14.95 13.75
C GLY A 99 21.04 -16.21 12.93
N GLU A 100 20.39 -17.21 13.49
CA GLU A 100 20.06 -18.47 12.83
C GLU A 100 18.64 -18.49 12.27
N ARG A 101 18.45 -19.18 11.15
CA ARG A 101 17.14 -19.43 10.55
C ARG A 101 16.51 -20.64 11.21
N VAL A 102 15.42 -20.44 11.95
CA VAL A 102 14.68 -21.52 12.63
C VAL A 102 13.22 -21.52 12.18
N PRO A 103 12.54 -22.69 12.18
CA PRO A 103 11.11 -22.75 11.86
C PRO A 103 10.30 -21.87 12.81
N ALA A 104 9.31 -21.17 12.26
CA ALA A 104 8.36 -20.40 13.04
C ALA A 104 7.48 -21.32 13.89
N GLN A 105 7.18 -20.93 15.12
CA GLN A 105 6.33 -21.70 16.03
C GLN A 105 4.83 -21.51 15.77
N LYS A 106 4.47 -20.46 15.03
CA LYS A 106 3.09 -20.12 14.69
C LYS A 106 2.94 -20.02 13.18
N HIS A 107 1.80 -20.48 12.68
CA HIS A 107 1.41 -20.21 11.30
C HIS A 107 0.96 -18.77 11.14
N ILE A 108 1.24 -18.21 9.99
CA ILE A 108 0.74 -16.90 9.61
C ILE A 108 -0.74 -17.05 9.24
N THR A 109 -1.60 -16.19 9.77
CA THR A 109 -3.02 -16.13 9.40
C THR A 109 -3.30 -15.03 8.38
N VAL A 110 -4.45 -15.10 7.72
CA VAL A 110 -4.94 -14.00 6.86
C VAL A 110 -5.10 -12.71 7.67
N GLY A 111 -5.56 -12.82 8.93
CA GLY A 111 -5.66 -11.68 9.85
C GLY A 111 -4.32 -11.03 10.15
N ASP A 112 -3.24 -11.81 10.26
CA ASP A 112 -1.90 -11.25 10.46
C ASP A 112 -1.43 -10.40 9.28
N LEU A 113 -1.81 -10.75 8.04
CA LEU A 113 -1.54 -9.92 6.87
C LEU A 113 -2.32 -8.61 6.92
N LEU A 114 -3.61 -8.67 7.24
CA LEU A 114 -4.47 -7.48 7.31
C LEU A 114 -4.04 -6.52 8.42
N ASN A 115 -3.59 -7.04 9.55
CA ASN A 115 -3.12 -6.27 10.69
C ASN A 115 -1.63 -5.87 10.59
N MET A 116 -0.94 -6.28 9.52
CA MET A 116 0.51 -6.06 9.33
C MET A 116 1.37 -6.69 10.45
N THR A 117 0.93 -7.80 11.03
CA THR A 117 1.61 -8.52 12.12
C THR A 117 2.23 -9.85 11.67
N SER A 118 2.19 -10.15 10.37
CA SER A 118 2.71 -11.39 9.79
C SER A 118 4.22 -11.58 9.95
N GLY A 119 4.96 -10.48 10.18
CA GLY A 119 6.43 -10.51 10.23
C GLY A 119 7.12 -10.64 8.88
N ILE A 120 6.37 -10.68 7.77
CA ILE A 120 6.93 -10.67 6.43
C ILE A 120 7.54 -9.30 6.15
N PRO A 121 8.86 -9.19 5.94
CA PRO A 121 9.51 -7.90 5.69
C PRO A 121 9.32 -7.44 4.26
N TYR A 122 9.47 -6.13 4.03
CA TYR A 122 9.65 -5.62 2.66
C TYR A 122 10.99 -6.08 2.09
N PRO A 123 11.08 -6.42 0.79
CA PRO A 123 12.36 -6.58 0.12
C PRO A 123 13.08 -5.23 0.12
N CYS A 124 14.21 -5.16 0.84
CA CYS A 124 15.02 -3.95 0.91
C CYS A 124 16.48 -4.37 0.95
N GLU A 125 17.26 -3.86 -0.01
CA GLU A 125 18.67 -4.25 -0.22
C GLU A 125 19.56 -3.84 0.96
N ASP A 126 19.17 -2.82 1.71
CA ASP A 126 19.98 -2.22 2.77
C ASP A 126 19.80 -2.87 4.15
N SER A 127 18.88 -3.82 4.30
CA SER A 127 18.67 -4.54 5.55
C SER A 127 18.94 -6.02 5.43
N GLU A 128 19.55 -6.59 6.48
CA GLU A 128 19.72 -8.06 6.58
C GLU A 128 18.37 -8.81 6.41
N ARG A 129 17.26 -8.20 6.84
CA ARG A 129 15.92 -8.76 6.66
C ARG A 129 15.45 -8.68 5.22
N GLY A 130 15.76 -7.57 4.52
CA GLY A 130 15.36 -7.38 3.12
C GLY A 130 16.13 -8.28 2.16
N LYS A 131 17.42 -8.48 2.39
CA LYS A 131 18.26 -9.41 1.62
C LYS A 131 17.72 -10.84 1.63
N HIS A 132 17.10 -11.25 2.75
CA HIS A 132 16.53 -12.59 2.92
C HIS A 132 15.08 -12.71 2.44
N SER A 133 14.30 -11.63 2.45
CA SER A 133 12.94 -11.66 1.92
C SER A 133 12.93 -11.76 0.38
N GLY A 134 13.92 -11.17 -0.30
CA GLY A 134 14.10 -11.33 -1.73
C GLY A 134 14.31 -12.80 -2.15
N ALA A 135 15.10 -13.54 -1.39
CA ALA A 135 15.33 -14.97 -1.65
C ALA A 135 14.07 -15.83 -1.47
N VAL A 136 13.19 -15.49 -0.53
CA VAL A 136 11.93 -16.23 -0.29
C VAL A 136 10.89 -15.97 -1.38
N PHE A 137 10.91 -14.81 -2.02
CA PHE A 137 9.95 -14.45 -3.07
C PHE A 137 10.37 -14.85 -4.49
N TRP A 138 11.64 -15.13 -4.75
CA TRP A 138 12.16 -15.42 -6.10
C TRP A 138 12.63 -16.87 -6.29
N GLU A 139 12.61 -17.71 -5.25
CA GLU A 139 12.92 -19.15 -5.34
C GLU A 139 11.65 -20.03 -5.42
N ILE A 140 10.49 -19.43 -5.80
CA ILE A 140 9.24 -20.16 -6.07
C ILE A 140 9.06 -20.30 -7.58
#